data_108c1a3c5a67ea0127783aa975d4bbc4
#
_entry.id   108c1a3c5a67ea0127783aa975d4bbc4
#
_cell.length_a   1.000
_cell.length_b   1.000
_cell.length_c   1.000
_cell.angle_alpha   90.00
_cell.angle_beta   90.00
_cell.angle_gamma   90.00
#
_symmetry.space_group_name_H-M   'P 1'
#
loop_
_entity.id
_entity.type
_entity.pdbx_description
1 polymer ?
#
loop_
_entity_poly.entity_id
_entity_poly.type
_entity_poly.pdbx_seq_one_letter_code
_entity_poly.pdbx_strand_id
1 'polypeptide(L)'
;GPGFMGIVLLCLILGLAIAIERIIFLNLSTTNSKKLIDEVEGALASGGLDAAKEVCRNTKGPIASIFYQGLDRANEDLDSAEKAVVAYGGVQMGQLEKNVSWISLFIALAPMLGFMGTVIGMIQAFDKIEAAGDMQPSLVAGGIKVALLTTVFGLIVAIILQIFYNYIIAKIDSIVNDMEDSSISLMDILVKNKK
;
A
#
# COMPACT_ATOMS: atom_id res chain seq x y z
N GLY A 1 9.33 12.99 -26.91
CA GLY A 1 8.98 14.40 -26.85
C GLY A 1 8.43 14.82 -25.50
N PRO A 2 8.13 16.11 -25.31
CA PRO A 2 7.66 16.63 -24.02
C PRO A 2 6.33 16.01 -23.54
N GLY A 3 5.50 15.50 -24.45
CA GLY A 3 4.25 14.82 -24.11
C GLY A 3 4.47 13.55 -23.30
N PHE A 4 5.41 12.72 -23.67
CA PHE A 4 5.74 11.47 -22.94
C PHE A 4 6.38 11.76 -21.58
N MET A 5 7.25 12.75 -21.50
CA MET A 5 7.83 13.19 -20.22
C MET A 5 6.75 13.72 -19.27
N GLY A 6 5.76 14.44 -19.80
CA GLY A 6 4.61 14.91 -19.03
C GLY A 6 3.76 13.78 -18.48
N ILE A 7 3.50 12.74 -19.27
CA ILE A 7 2.74 11.55 -18.83
C ILE A 7 3.53 10.77 -17.77
N VAL A 8 4.83 10.61 -17.95
CA VAL A 8 5.71 9.96 -16.97
C VAL A 8 5.74 10.75 -15.66
N LEU A 9 5.81 12.08 -15.75
CA LEU A 9 5.73 12.96 -14.58
C LEU A 9 4.38 12.81 -13.86
N LEU A 10 3.29 12.68 -14.61
CA LEU A 10 1.97 12.42 -14.04
C LEU A 10 1.94 11.08 -13.29
N CYS A 11 2.56 10.04 -13.83
CA CYS A 11 2.72 8.75 -13.12
C CYS A 11 3.46 8.93 -11.79
N LEU A 12 4.52 9.73 -11.76
CA LEU A 12 5.26 10.04 -10.54
C LEU A 12 4.39 10.77 -9.52
N ILE A 13 3.67 11.80 -9.94
CA ILE A 13 2.81 12.60 -9.06
C ILE A 13 1.70 11.74 -8.46
N LEU A 14 0.98 10.98 -9.28
CA LEU A 14 -0.11 10.12 -8.81
C LEU A 14 0.42 8.99 -7.94
N GLY A 15 1.51 8.36 -8.33
CA GLY A 15 2.15 7.30 -7.55
C GLY A 15 2.63 7.79 -6.19
N LEU A 16 3.28 8.94 -6.12
CA LEU A 16 3.72 9.54 -4.85
C LEU A 16 2.55 9.98 -3.98
N ALA A 17 1.49 10.54 -4.57
CA ALA A 17 0.30 10.92 -3.82
C ALA A 17 -0.32 9.72 -3.12
N ILE A 18 -0.49 8.60 -3.82
CA ILE A 18 -1.00 7.36 -3.25
C ILE A 18 -0.01 6.80 -2.21
N ALA A 19 1.28 6.81 -2.50
CA ALA A 19 2.31 6.31 -1.60
C ALA A 19 2.34 7.08 -0.27
N ILE A 20 2.28 8.40 -0.32
CA ILE A 20 2.26 9.26 0.86
C ILE A 20 0.98 9.03 1.67
N GLU A 21 -0.16 8.95 1.01
CA GLU A 21 -1.44 8.65 1.68
C GLU A 21 -1.37 7.29 2.39
N ARG A 22 -0.84 6.26 1.72
CA ARG A 22 -0.71 4.93 2.32
C ARG A 22 0.26 4.90 3.49
N ILE A 23 1.39 5.57 3.39
CA ILE A 23 2.37 5.65 4.49
C ILE A 23 1.75 6.31 5.72
N ILE A 24 1.05 7.43 5.55
CA ILE A 24 0.35 8.11 6.64
C ILE A 24 -0.71 7.20 7.25
N PHE A 25 -1.56 6.58 6.42
CA PHE A 25 -2.60 5.67 6.87
C PHE A 25 -2.03 4.49 7.66
N LEU A 26 -0.98 3.85 7.15
CA LEU A 26 -0.36 2.69 7.79
C LEU A 26 0.31 3.05 9.12
N ASN A 27 0.97 4.20 9.20
CA ASN A 27 1.55 4.66 10.46
C ASN A 27 0.49 4.98 11.52
N LEU A 28 -0.63 5.56 11.11
CA LEU A 28 -1.76 5.82 12.00
C LEU A 28 -2.49 4.53 12.41
N SER A 29 -2.40 3.48 11.59
CA SER A 29 -2.99 2.17 11.87
C SER A 29 -2.15 1.32 12.82
N THR A 30 -0.91 1.69 13.07
CA THR A 30 -0.02 0.97 13.98
C THR A 30 -0.44 1.24 15.42
N THR A 31 -0.70 0.16 16.16
CA THR A 31 -1.13 0.22 17.57
C THR A 31 -0.19 -0.62 18.42
N ASN A 32 0.02 -0.24 19.67
CA ASN A 32 0.70 -1.09 20.63
C ASN A 32 -0.23 -2.25 21.02
N SER A 33 -0.05 -3.37 20.35
CA SER A 33 -0.90 -4.56 20.51
C SER A 33 -0.81 -5.17 21.91
N LYS A 34 0.37 -5.19 22.52
CA LYS A 34 0.56 -5.71 23.87
C LYS A 34 -0.21 -4.90 24.89
N LYS A 35 -0.14 -3.58 24.79
CA LYS A 35 -0.89 -2.68 25.68
C LYS A 35 -2.39 -2.88 25.52
N LEU A 36 -2.87 -2.99 24.28
CA LEU A 36 -4.29 -3.22 24.01
C LEU A 36 -4.75 -4.57 24.57
N ILE A 37 -3.97 -5.63 24.40
CA ILE A 37 -4.30 -6.95 24.92
C ILE A 37 -4.40 -6.92 26.45
N ASP A 38 -3.44 -6.27 27.13
CA ASP A 38 -3.43 -6.14 28.59
C ASP A 38 -4.65 -5.34 29.09
N GLU A 39 -4.98 -4.25 28.43
CA GLU A 39 -6.15 -3.43 28.75
C GLU A 39 -7.47 -4.19 28.55
N VAL A 40 -7.58 -4.93 27.47
CA VAL A 40 -8.75 -5.77 27.16
C VAL A 40 -8.90 -6.90 28.19
N GLU A 41 -7.82 -7.57 28.51
CA GLU A 41 -7.81 -8.64 29.51
C GLU A 41 -8.22 -8.11 30.89
N GLY A 42 -7.66 -6.99 31.30
CA GLY A 42 -8.00 -6.32 32.55
C GLY A 42 -9.46 -5.87 32.61
N ALA A 43 -9.95 -5.24 31.54
CA ALA A 43 -11.34 -4.80 31.44
C ALA A 43 -12.32 -5.98 31.45
N LEU A 44 -11.98 -7.07 30.77
CA LEU A 44 -12.79 -8.28 30.72
C LEU A 44 -12.91 -8.93 32.11
N ALA A 45 -11.81 -8.97 32.87
CA ALA A 45 -11.80 -9.51 34.22
C ALA A 45 -12.56 -8.64 35.23
N SER A 46 -12.52 -7.33 35.11
CA SER A 46 -13.11 -6.41 36.07
C SER A 46 -14.54 -5.94 35.72
N GLY A 47 -14.87 -5.81 34.43
CA GLY A 47 -16.14 -5.24 33.98
C GLY A 47 -16.88 -6.05 32.92
N GLY A 48 -16.36 -7.21 32.51
CA GLY A 48 -16.97 -8.10 31.55
C GLY A 48 -16.79 -7.64 30.09
N LEU A 49 -17.58 -8.23 29.19
CA LEU A 49 -17.50 -7.98 27.76
C LEU A 49 -17.76 -6.51 27.37
N ASP A 50 -18.70 -5.84 28.03
CA ASP A 50 -19.02 -4.46 27.71
C ASP A 50 -17.85 -3.51 28.02
N ALA A 51 -17.15 -3.72 29.13
CA ALA A 51 -15.98 -2.95 29.49
C ALA A 51 -14.83 -3.19 28.49
N ALA A 52 -14.62 -4.44 28.09
CA ALA A 52 -13.62 -4.80 27.10
C ALA A 52 -13.92 -4.19 25.72
N LYS A 53 -15.18 -4.20 25.29
CA LYS A 53 -15.60 -3.54 24.04
C LYS A 53 -15.37 -2.03 24.08
N GLU A 54 -15.58 -1.39 25.22
CA GLU A 54 -15.35 0.05 25.37
C GLU A 54 -13.87 0.40 25.22
N VAL A 55 -12.96 -0.41 25.74
CA VAL A 55 -11.52 -0.24 25.52
C VAL A 55 -11.18 -0.28 24.02
N CYS A 56 -11.75 -1.23 23.28
CA CYS A 56 -11.55 -1.34 21.84
C CYS A 56 -12.16 -0.17 21.08
N ARG A 57 -13.34 0.31 21.51
CA ARG A 57 -14.00 1.45 20.89
C ARG A 57 -13.18 2.74 21.01
N ASN A 58 -12.45 2.90 22.09
CA ASN A 58 -11.60 4.07 22.37
C ASN A 58 -10.18 3.95 21.80
N THR A 59 -9.85 2.83 21.17
CA THR A 59 -8.54 2.57 20.56
C THR A 59 -8.67 2.58 19.04
N LYS A 60 -7.78 3.32 18.37
CA LYS A 60 -7.72 3.39 16.92
C LYS A 60 -6.89 2.24 16.34
N GLY A 61 -7.23 1.85 15.12
CA GLY A 61 -6.47 0.88 14.34
C GLY A 61 -7.22 -0.43 14.08
N PRO A 62 -6.68 -1.27 13.17
CA PRO A 62 -7.34 -2.49 12.73
C PRO A 62 -7.47 -3.53 13.83
N ILE A 63 -6.48 -3.65 14.73
CA ILE A 63 -6.48 -4.64 15.81
C ILE A 63 -7.65 -4.37 16.78
N ALA A 64 -7.82 -3.12 17.19
CA ALA A 64 -8.94 -2.74 18.06
C ALA A 64 -10.30 -3.01 17.40
N SER A 65 -10.42 -2.77 16.12
CA SER A 65 -11.65 -3.05 15.36
C SER A 65 -11.96 -4.54 15.28
N ILE A 66 -10.94 -5.36 15.04
CA ILE A 66 -11.06 -6.82 15.01
C ILE A 66 -11.47 -7.34 16.40
N PHE A 67 -10.83 -6.85 17.45
CA PHE A 67 -11.12 -7.22 18.82
C PHE A 67 -12.58 -6.87 19.21
N TYR A 68 -13.02 -5.70 18.82
CA TYR A 68 -14.41 -5.29 19.05
C TYR A 68 -15.40 -6.29 18.44
N GLN A 69 -15.18 -6.71 17.20
CA GLN A 69 -16.05 -7.67 16.51
C GLN A 69 -16.02 -9.05 17.18
N GLY A 70 -14.86 -9.49 17.61
CA GLY A 70 -14.74 -10.75 18.36
C GLY A 70 -15.44 -10.71 19.71
N LEU A 71 -15.25 -9.64 20.46
CA LEU A 71 -15.90 -9.44 21.76
C LEU A 71 -17.42 -9.31 21.64
N ASP A 72 -17.90 -8.64 20.62
CA ASP A 72 -19.33 -8.48 20.35
C ASP A 72 -20.04 -9.82 20.11
N ARG A 73 -19.35 -10.76 19.45
CA ARG A 73 -19.87 -12.10 19.17
C ARG A 73 -19.59 -13.12 20.27
N ALA A 74 -18.72 -12.80 21.22
CA ALA A 74 -18.37 -13.71 22.31
C ALA A 74 -19.55 -14.02 23.26
N ASN A 75 -20.58 -13.16 23.27
CA ASN A 75 -21.82 -13.42 23.98
C ASN A 75 -22.60 -14.63 23.44
N GLU A 76 -22.48 -14.91 22.15
CA GLU A 76 -23.14 -16.04 21.50
C GLU A 76 -22.39 -17.33 21.83
N ASP A 77 -21.18 -17.46 21.29
CA ASP A 77 -20.26 -18.57 21.55
C ASP A 77 -18.84 -18.23 21.05
N LEU A 78 -17.86 -19.06 21.41
CA LEU A 78 -16.46 -18.86 21.00
C LEU A 78 -16.25 -19.07 19.50
N ASP A 79 -16.99 -19.99 18.89
CA ASP A 79 -16.89 -20.26 17.46
C ASP A 79 -17.36 -19.05 16.64
N SER A 80 -18.44 -18.43 17.03
CA SER A 80 -18.93 -17.18 16.42
C SER A 80 -17.96 -16.03 16.59
N ALA A 81 -17.31 -15.92 17.75
CA ALA A 81 -16.28 -14.92 18.00
C ALA A 81 -15.07 -15.12 17.08
N GLU A 82 -14.58 -16.37 16.96
CA GLU A 82 -13.46 -16.71 16.08
C GLU A 82 -13.77 -16.41 14.61
N LYS A 83 -14.94 -16.80 14.13
CA LYS A 83 -15.39 -16.52 12.77
C LYS A 83 -15.48 -15.01 12.49
N ALA A 84 -15.97 -14.24 13.45
CA ALA A 84 -16.05 -12.78 13.35
C ALA A 84 -14.66 -12.14 13.26
N VAL A 85 -13.72 -12.60 14.09
CA VAL A 85 -12.32 -12.14 14.07
C VAL A 85 -11.66 -12.42 12.73
N VAL A 86 -11.79 -13.63 12.19
CA VAL A 86 -11.22 -14.01 10.90
C VAL A 86 -11.85 -13.20 9.76
N ALA A 87 -13.16 -13.11 9.72
CA ALA A 87 -13.88 -12.38 8.68
C ALA A 87 -13.52 -10.88 8.67
N TYR A 88 -13.51 -10.27 9.85
CA TYR A 88 -13.21 -8.84 9.97
C TYR A 88 -11.73 -8.54 9.75
N GLY A 89 -10.86 -9.48 10.08
CA GLY A 89 -9.45 -9.44 9.74
C GLY A 89 -9.23 -9.31 8.23
N GLY A 90 -9.96 -10.06 7.43
CA GLY A 90 -9.97 -9.92 5.97
C GLY A 90 -10.41 -8.54 5.47
N VAL A 91 -11.45 -7.99 6.09
CA VAL A 91 -11.92 -6.62 5.78
C VAL A 91 -10.84 -5.58 6.10
N GLN A 92 -10.19 -5.68 7.25
CA GLN A 92 -9.13 -4.77 7.65
C GLN A 92 -7.89 -4.89 6.75
N MET A 93 -7.54 -6.11 6.32
CA MET A 93 -6.46 -6.33 5.36
C MET A 93 -6.76 -5.62 4.04
N GLY A 94 -7.98 -5.69 3.54
CA GLY A 94 -8.42 -4.96 2.35
C GLY A 94 -8.27 -3.44 2.49
N GLN A 95 -8.52 -2.90 3.67
CA GLN A 95 -8.31 -1.47 3.95
C GLN A 95 -6.83 -1.08 3.93
N LEU A 96 -5.95 -1.93 4.43
CA LEU A 96 -4.50 -1.69 4.42
C LEU A 96 -3.94 -1.71 2.99
N GLU A 97 -4.43 -2.60 2.15
CA GLU A 97 -3.98 -2.81 0.76
C GLU A 97 -4.67 -1.87 -0.25
N LYS A 98 -5.59 -1.04 0.19
CA LYS A 98 -6.36 -0.16 -0.69
C LYS A 98 -5.43 0.73 -1.53
N ASN A 99 -5.66 0.74 -2.84
CA ASN A 99 -4.94 1.54 -3.84
C ASN A 99 -3.44 1.21 -4.01
N VAL A 100 -2.91 0.21 -3.32
CA VAL A 100 -1.50 -0.18 -3.46
C VAL A 100 -1.21 -0.73 -4.87
N SER A 101 -2.16 -1.42 -5.48
CA SER A 101 -2.04 -1.93 -6.84
C SER A 101 -1.85 -0.81 -7.89
N TRP A 102 -2.37 0.38 -7.65
CA TRP A 102 -2.16 1.54 -8.54
C TRP A 102 -0.70 2.01 -8.54
N ILE A 103 -0.03 1.95 -7.39
CA ILE A 103 1.42 2.26 -7.33
C ILE A 103 2.19 1.25 -8.20
N SER A 104 1.87 -0.03 -8.09
CA SER A 104 2.46 -1.09 -8.91
C SER A 104 2.23 -0.84 -10.41
N LEU A 105 1.04 -0.38 -10.79
CA LEU A 105 0.73 0.00 -12.16
C LEU A 105 1.65 1.12 -12.66
N PHE A 106 1.82 2.18 -11.88
CA PHE A 106 2.68 3.31 -12.28
C PHE A 106 4.17 2.93 -12.35
N ILE A 107 4.62 2.02 -11.50
CA ILE A 107 5.97 1.45 -11.57
C ILE A 107 6.21 0.76 -12.91
N ALA A 108 5.22 0.02 -13.39
CA ALA A 108 5.30 -0.68 -14.68
C ALA A 108 5.13 0.29 -15.86
N LEU A 109 4.18 1.23 -15.76
CA LEU A 109 3.87 2.16 -16.86
C LEU A 109 4.97 3.18 -17.13
N ALA A 110 5.66 3.67 -16.10
CA ALA A 110 6.66 4.72 -16.28
C ALA A 110 7.79 4.31 -17.22
N PRO A 111 8.45 3.14 -17.06
CA PRO A 111 9.44 2.68 -18.03
C PRO A 111 8.86 2.38 -19.42
N MET A 112 7.64 1.83 -19.48
CA MET A 112 6.99 1.52 -20.75
C MET A 112 6.74 2.79 -21.56
N LEU A 113 6.24 3.83 -20.91
CA LEU A 113 6.00 5.13 -21.53
C LEU A 113 7.32 5.82 -21.90
N GLY A 114 8.33 5.70 -21.06
CA GLY A 114 9.67 6.19 -21.35
C GLY A 114 10.27 5.51 -22.60
N PHE A 115 10.16 4.20 -22.67
CA PHE A 115 10.62 3.42 -23.83
C PHE A 115 9.83 3.79 -25.09
N MET A 116 8.51 3.88 -25.00
CA MET A 116 7.68 4.28 -26.12
C MET A 116 8.05 5.67 -26.64
N GLY A 117 8.34 6.61 -25.75
CA GLY A 117 8.84 7.92 -26.09
C GLY A 117 10.17 7.87 -26.84
N THR A 118 11.06 6.95 -26.46
CA THR A 118 12.32 6.72 -27.18
C THR A 118 12.08 6.21 -28.59
N VAL A 119 11.25 5.21 -28.76
CA VAL A 119 10.92 4.63 -30.08
C VAL A 119 10.31 5.69 -31.01
N ILE A 120 9.33 6.42 -30.51
CA ILE A 120 8.68 7.49 -31.31
C ILE A 120 9.68 8.60 -31.65
N GLY A 121 10.52 9.00 -30.70
CA GLY A 121 11.56 10.00 -30.93
C GLY A 121 12.56 9.56 -32.00
N MET A 122 12.94 8.27 -32.01
CA MET A 122 13.82 7.71 -33.05
C MET A 122 13.15 7.71 -34.41
N ILE A 123 11.87 7.33 -34.50
CA ILE A 123 11.11 7.38 -35.76
C ILE A 123 11.11 8.80 -36.31
N GLN A 124 10.79 9.79 -35.47
CA GLN A 124 10.78 11.20 -35.87
C GLN A 124 12.17 11.69 -36.33
N ALA A 125 13.24 11.22 -35.71
CA ALA A 125 14.60 11.54 -36.12
C ALA A 125 14.91 10.98 -37.49
N PHE A 126 14.54 9.76 -37.78
CA PHE A 126 14.76 9.13 -39.11
C PHE A 126 13.86 9.76 -40.18
N ASP A 127 12.63 10.13 -39.88
CA ASP A 127 11.75 10.86 -40.80
C ASP A 127 12.39 12.19 -41.25
N LYS A 128 13.03 12.90 -40.33
CA LYS A 128 13.73 14.16 -40.63
C LYS A 128 14.94 13.92 -41.53
N ILE A 129 15.66 12.84 -41.34
CA ILE A 129 16.79 12.46 -42.22
C ILE A 129 16.30 12.15 -43.61
N GLU A 130 15.24 11.38 -43.74
CA GLU A 130 14.63 11.02 -45.01
C GLU A 130 14.12 12.28 -45.76
N ALA A 131 13.45 13.17 -45.10
CA ALA A 131 12.94 14.42 -45.67
C ALA A 131 14.05 15.37 -46.11
N ALA A 132 15.19 15.43 -45.39
CA ALA A 132 16.31 16.28 -45.70
C ALA A 132 17.18 15.75 -46.84
N GLY A 133 17.11 14.43 -47.12
CA GLY A 133 17.91 13.79 -48.16
C GLY A 133 19.42 13.71 -47.88
N ASP A 134 19.84 14.27 -46.76
CA ASP A 134 21.24 14.27 -46.32
C ASP A 134 21.33 14.05 -44.81
N MET A 135 22.27 13.22 -44.38
CA MET A 135 22.43 12.88 -42.96
C MET A 135 23.37 13.89 -42.29
N GLN A 136 22.75 14.80 -41.50
CA GLN A 136 23.53 15.67 -40.63
C GLN A 136 23.70 15.01 -39.27
N PRO A 137 24.93 14.58 -38.89
CA PRO A 137 25.16 13.85 -37.63
C PRO A 137 24.70 14.57 -36.39
N SER A 138 24.75 15.92 -36.37
CA SER A 138 24.32 16.73 -35.24
C SER A 138 22.82 16.69 -35.00
N LEU A 139 21.99 16.68 -36.06
CA LEU A 139 20.54 16.59 -35.97
C LEU A 139 20.10 15.21 -35.48
N VAL A 140 20.74 14.16 -35.97
CA VAL A 140 20.49 12.77 -35.55
C VAL A 140 20.86 12.57 -34.09
N ALA A 141 22.04 13.01 -33.70
CA ALA A 141 22.54 12.90 -32.33
C ALA A 141 21.61 13.66 -31.33
N GLY A 142 21.14 14.84 -31.68
CA GLY A 142 20.24 15.61 -30.87
C GLY A 142 18.90 14.91 -30.65
N GLY A 143 18.31 14.34 -31.72
CA GLY A 143 17.05 13.59 -31.63
C GLY A 143 17.17 12.33 -30.79
N ILE A 144 18.22 11.58 -30.98
CA ILE A 144 18.51 10.35 -30.21
C ILE A 144 18.71 10.68 -28.73
N LYS A 145 19.48 11.71 -28.43
CA LYS A 145 19.72 12.18 -27.06
C LYS A 145 18.42 12.49 -26.32
N VAL A 146 17.52 13.24 -26.93
CA VAL A 146 16.22 13.57 -26.33
C VAL A 146 15.38 12.32 -26.09
N ALA A 147 15.35 11.42 -27.06
CA ALA A 147 14.65 10.14 -26.93
C ALA A 147 15.19 9.29 -25.75
N LEU A 148 16.51 9.18 -25.66
CA LEU A 148 17.15 8.43 -24.56
C LEU A 148 16.91 9.05 -23.19
N LEU A 149 16.85 10.37 -23.08
CA LEU A 149 16.52 11.07 -21.83
C LEU A 149 15.11 10.72 -21.34
N THR A 150 14.16 10.52 -22.25
CA THR A 150 12.80 10.08 -21.89
C THR A 150 12.80 8.71 -21.22
N THR A 151 13.60 7.78 -21.73
CA THR A 151 13.78 6.45 -21.11
C THR A 151 14.40 6.56 -19.71
N VAL A 152 15.47 7.34 -19.57
CA VAL A 152 16.13 7.58 -18.28
C VAL A 152 15.14 8.14 -17.26
N PHE A 153 14.34 9.12 -17.66
CA PHE A 153 13.33 9.72 -16.78
C PHE A 153 12.28 8.69 -16.33
N GLY A 154 11.78 7.85 -17.24
CA GLY A 154 10.84 6.77 -16.90
C GLY A 154 11.43 5.77 -15.92
N LEU A 155 12.70 5.41 -16.08
CA LEU A 155 13.40 4.50 -15.16
C LEU A 155 13.59 5.14 -13.77
N ILE A 156 13.95 6.41 -13.70
CA ILE A 156 14.11 7.12 -12.43
C ILE A 156 12.77 7.15 -11.66
N VAL A 157 11.67 7.45 -12.33
CA VAL A 157 10.34 7.45 -11.74
C VAL A 157 9.99 6.07 -11.19
N ALA A 158 10.24 5.02 -11.96
CA ALA A 158 10.00 3.63 -11.54
C ALA A 158 10.83 3.26 -10.31
N ILE A 159 12.09 3.65 -10.25
CA ILE A 159 12.97 3.38 -9.12
C ILE A 159 12.45 4.06 -7.85
N ILE A 160 12.08 5.33 -7.93
CA ILE A 160 11.54 6.07 -6.79
C ILE A 160 10.27 5.41 -6.26
N LEU A 161 9.31 5.12 -7.14
CA LEU A 161 8.05 4.48 -6.76
C LEU A 161 8.24 3.07 -6.23
N GLN A 162 9.20 2.32 -6.77
CA GLN A 162 9.52 0.96 -6.30
C GLN A 162 10.01 0.97 -4.85
N ILE A 163 10.84 1.93 -4.47
CA ILE A 163 11.33 2.07 -3.10
C ILE A 163 10.16 2.31 -2.13
N PHE A 164 9.27 3.23 -2.45
CA PHE A 164 8.08 3.50 -1.64
C PHE A 164 7.13 2.30 -1.59
N TYR A 165 6.92 1.66 -2.73
CA TYR A 165 6.07 0.46 -2.82
C TYR A 165 6.58 -0.65 -1.90
N ASN A 166 7.88 -0.94 -1.93
CA ASN A 166 8.47 -1.97 -1.09
C ASN A 166 8.33 -1.66 0.40
N TYR A 167 8.53 -0.39 0.78
CA TYR A 167 8.30 0.05 2.17
C TYR A 167 6.85 -0.18 2.60
N ILE A 168 5.89 0.18 1.75
CA ILE A 168 4.46 0.03 2.02
C ILE A 168 4.09 -1.44 2.18
N ILE A 169 4.55 -2.31 1.28
CA ILE A 169 4.30 -3.76 1.37
C ILE A 169 4.87 -4.35 2.65
N ALA A 170 6.11 -4.00 3.00
CA ALA A 170 6.73 -4.46 4.24
C ALA A 170 5.97 -3.99 5.48
N LYS A 171 5.47 -2.76 5.46
CA LYS A 171 4.66 -2.22 6.56
C LYS A 171 3.30 -2.91 6.69
N ILE A 172 2.64 -3.18 5.57
CA ILE A 172 1.38 -3.94 5.53
C ILE A 172 1.60 -5.35 6.11
N ASP A 173 2.63 -6.05 5.67
CA ASP A 173 2.94 -7.40 6.16
C ASP A 173 3.19 -7.41 7.66
N SER A 174 3.90 -6.40 8.16
CA SER A 174 4.14 -6.24 9.60
C SER A 174 2.84 -6.05 10.40
N ILE A 175 1.95 -5.19 9.90
CA ILE A 175 0.64 -4.95 10.55
C ILE A 175 -0.24 -6.21 10.50
N VAL A 176 -0.27 -6.91 9.37
CA VAL A 176 -1.05 -8.14 9.20
C VAL A 176 -0.56 -9.24 10.16
N ASN A 177 0.75 -9.41 10.28
CA ASN A 177 1.32 -10.36 11.23
C ASN A 177 0.94 -10.02 12.68
N ASP A 178 0.98 -8.74 13.03
CA ASP A 178 0.56 -8.28 14.36
C ASP A 178 -0.95 -8.49 14.60
N MET A 179 -1.77 -8.30 13.58
CA MET A 179 -3.21 -8.59 13.61
C MET A 179 -3.46 -10.09 13.88
N GLU A 180 -2.75 -10.96 13.20
CA GLU A 180 -2.88 -12.43 13.35
C GLU A 180 -2.46 -12.87 14.75
N ASP A 181 -1.28 -12.45 15.22
CA ASP A 181 -0.79 -12.77 16.55
C ASP A 181 -1.73 -12.24 17.65
N SER A 182 -2.20 -11.03 17.50
CA SER A 182 -3.11 -10.40 18.47
C SER A 182 -4.47 -11.10 18.49
N SER A 183 -4.95 -11.56 17.34
CA SER A 183 -6.21 -12.30 17.23
C SER A 183 -6.13 -13.64 17.97
N ILE A 184 -5.01 -14.34 17.88
CA ILE A 184 -4.77 -15.57 18.64
C ILE A 184 -4.79 -15.27 20.15
N SER A 185 -4.11 -14.21 20.57
CA SER A 185 -4.10 -13.77 21.98
C SER A 185 -5.49 -13.44 22.49
N LEU A 186 -6.31 -12.77 21.70
CA LEU A 186 -7.71 -12.48 22.08
C LEU A 186 -8.51 -13.76 22.30
N MET A 187 -8.40 -14.72 21.39
CA MET A 187 -9.12 -16.01 21.51
C MET A 187 -8.69 -16.75 22.77
N ASP A 188 -7.40 -16.75 23.09
CA ASP A 188 -6.87 -17.37 24.31
C ASP A 188 -7.46 -16.70 25.57
N ILE A 189 -7.57 -15.39 25.59
CA ILE A 189 -8.18 -14.64 26.68
C ILE A 189 -9.65 -14.99 26.83
N LEU A 190 -10.40 -15.07 25.73
CA LEU A 190 -11.83 -15.42 25.76
C LEU A 190 -12.07 -16.84 26.26
N VAL A 191 -11.23 -17.80 25.84
CA VAL A 191 -11.30 -19.18 26.33
C VAL A 191 -11.03 -19.24 27.84
N LYS A 192 -10.03 -18.51 28.31
CA LYS A 192 -9.67 -18.46 29.73
C LYS A 192 -10.76 -17.85 30.61
N ASN A 193 -11.46 -16.84 30.11
CA ASN A 193 -12.52 -16.18 30.87
C ASN A 193 -13.88 -16.89 30.85
N LYS A 194 -14.04 -17.91 30.02
CA LYS A 194 -15.28 -18.71 29.95
C LYS A 194 -15.31 -19.87 30.98
N LYS A 195 -14.18 -20.10 31.66
CA LYS A 195 -14.09 -21.05 32.77
C LYS A 195 -14.46 -20.37 34.08
#